data_7e31914309ea848d190ca00afe32c202
#
_entry.id   7e31914309ea848d190ca00afe32c202
#
_cell.length_a   1.000
_cell.length_b   1.000
_cell.length_c   1.000
_cell.angle_alpha   90.00
_cell.angle_beta   90.00
_cell.angle_gamma   90.00
#
_symmetry.space_group_name_H-M   'P 1'
#
loop_
_entity.id
_entity.type
_entity.pdbx_description
1 polymer ?
#
loop_
_entity_poly.entity_id
_entity_poly.type
_entity_poly.pdbx_seq_one_letter_code
_entity_poly.pdbx_strand_id
1 'polypeptide(L)'
;MILVALGCSESKEGKLQKFLAKGNIEVKNKNYDQGISYYQEAIRIDPCFTEGLNNLGTAYYKQDKYSQALKYYQDAIQCDPDFMPAFYNRANAYYALKEYFNALNDLDRIQAARPDTAIVYFTRGLVQTKLRNFDLAKAAFEKAYGLDSTNVEFLVNLANVKYYLKDYDGAKYDLGKAIKLDSSEPNIYNTLSLVAIAQNETAEALAQVNKALQLAPSEPYFMNNRGYVYLVQNRLEEAVADIDNSLGVDPTNGWAYRNKGIYYLMKDDYPNAERLLAQANEMDPFIDKVHFYLGMAYYKNGKQSLACGQFRLSEEAGDGMLTAALIKMCQ
;
A
#
# COMPACT_ATOMS: atom_id res chain seq x y z
N MET A 1 -14.08 -65.14 26.82
CA MET A 1 -14.06 -63.71 27.17
C MET A 1 -13.62 -62.96 25.90
N ILE A 2 -14.60 -62.43 25.12
CA ILE A 2 -14.33 -61.72 23.84
C ILE A 2 -14.13 -60.26 24.23
N LEU A 3 -12.91 -59.75 24.12
CA LEU A 3 -12.59 -58.32 24.19
C LEU A 3 -13.14 -57.67 22.89
N VAL A 4 -14.28 -57.00 22.98
CA VAL A 4 -14.77 -56.10 21.94
C VAL A 4 -13.89 -54.83 22.05
N ALA A 5 -12.93 -54.67 21.16
CA ALA A 5 -12.20 -53.41 20.97
C ALA A 5 -13.23 -52.39 20.42
N LEU A 6 -13.79 -51.59 21.31
CA LEU A 6 -14.49 -50.37 20.92
C LEU A 6 -13.49 -49.41 20.28
N GLY A 7 -13.27 -49.52 18.98
CA GLY A 7 -12.61 -48.51 18.19
C GLY A 7 -13.46 -47.23 18.26
N CYS A 8 -13.05 -46.25 19.08
CA CYS A 8 -13.59 -44.89 18.98
C CYS A 8 -13.32 -44.36 17.58
N SER A 9 -14.27 -44.44 16.67
CA SER A 9 -14.17 -43.72 15.40
C SER A 9 -14.17 -42.23 15.72
N GLU A 10 -13.12 -41.56 15.30
CA GLU A 10 -13.00 -40.10 15.44
C GLU A 10 -14.28 -39.45 14.86
N SER A 11 -14.91 -38.56 15.64
CA SER A 11 -16.14 -37.88 15.21
C SER A 11 -15.90 -37.03 13.96
N LYS A 12 -16.98 -36.75 13.20
CA LYS A 12 -16.89 -35.83 12.03
C LYS A 12 -16.19 -34.51 12.44
N GLU A 13 -16.66 -33.90 13.52
CA GLU A 13 -16.09 -32.64 14.05
C GLU A 13 -14.63 -32.83 14.45
N GLY A 14 -14.24 -33.90 15.13
CA GLY A 14 -12.84 -34.16 15.45
C GLY A 14 -11.93 -34.22 14.23
N LYS A 15 -12.41 -34.83 13.12
CA LYS A 15 -11.66 -34.89 11.87
C LYS A 15 -11.52 -33.51 11.24
N LEU A 16 -12.59 -32.69 11.23
CA LEU A 16 -12.57 -31.32 10.70
C LEU A 16 -11.54 -30.47 11.44
N GLN A 17 -11.61 -30.45 12.76
CA GLN A 17 -10.68 -29.68 13.61
C GLN A 17 -9.23 -30.16 13.47
N LYS A 18 -9.02 -31.45 13.30
CA LYS A 18 -7.68 -32.02 13.07
C LYS A 18 -7.08 -31.58 11.74
N PHE A 19 -7.84 -31.58 10.64
CA PHE A 19 -7.38 -31.10 9.34
C PHE A 19 -7.17 -29.59 9.36
N LEU A 20 -8.07 -28.83 9.99
CA LEU A 20 -7.93 -27.40 10.18
C LEU A 20 -6.63 -27.05 10.92
N ALA A 21 -6.36 -27.71 12.05
CA ALA A 21 -5.16 -27.50 12.84
C ALA A 21 -3.88 -27.82 12.05
N LYS A 22 -3.87 -28.94 11.31
CA LYS A 22 -2.73 -29.30 10.44
C LYS A 22 -2.52 -28.25 9.35
N GLY A 23 -3.57 -27.81 8.67
CA GLY A 23 -3.51 -26.75 7.67
C GLY A 23 -2.94 -25.45 8.23
N ASN A 24 -3.40 -25.04 9.43
CA ASN A 24 -2.92 -23.83 10.10
C ASN A 24 -1.41 -23.91 10.42
N ILE A 25 -0.93 -25.06 10.85
CA ILE A 25 0.52 -25.28 11.12
C ILE A 25 1.33 -25.12 9.84
N GLU A 26 0.90 -25.76 8.75
CA GLU A 26 1.61 -25.69 7.47
C GLU A 26 1.62 -24.27 6.87
N VAL A 27 0.49 -23.58 6.93
CA VAL A 27 0.40 -22.17 6.46
C VAL A 27 1.29 -21.25 7.32
N LYS A 28 1.35 -21.47 8.63
CA LYS A 28 2.26 -20.74 9.53
C LYS A 28 3.74 -20.96 9.15
N ASN A 29 4.07 -22.19 8.74
CA ASN A 29 5.41 -22.57 8.28
C ASN A 29 5.67 -22.16 6.80
N LYS A 30 4.76 -21.43 6.16
CA LYS A 30 4.79 -21.04 4.75
C LYS A 30 4.71 -22.21 3.75
N ASN A 31 4.34 -23.40 4.19
CA ASN A 31 4.10 -24.58 3.36
C ASN A 31 2.65 -24.54 2.81
N TYR A 32 2.36 -23.51 2.00
CA TYR A 32 0.99 -23.19 1.59
C TYR A 32 0.29 -24.34 0.86
N ASP A 33 0.96 -25.05 -0.05
CA ASP A 33 0.37 -26.16 -0.81
C ASP A 33 -0.05 -27.32 0.10
N GLN A 34 0.74 -27.63 1.13
CA GLN A 34 0.40 -28.64 2.11
C GLN A 34 -0.77 -28.18 3.00
N GLY A 35 -0.80 -26.90 3.38
CA GLY A 35 -1.91 -26.29 4.11
C GLY A 35 -3.22 -26.39 3.32
N ILE A 36 -3.18 -26.02 2.03
CA ILE A 36 -4.28 -26.12 1.07
C ILE A 36 -4.82 -27.56 1.04
N SER A 37 -3.93 -28.56 0.93
CA SER A 37 -4.33 -29.97 0.90
C SER A 37 -5.10 -30.38 2.16
N TYR A 38 -4.65 -29.97 3.35
CA TYR A 38 -5.37 -30.28 4.58
C TYR A 38 -6.74 -29.58 4.67
N TYR A 39 -6.85 -28.32 4.26
CA TYR A 39 -8.15 -27.63 4.23
C TYR A 39 -9.12 -28.29 3.23
N GLN A 40 -8.63 -28.73 2.06
CA GLN A 40 -9.44 -29.46 1.10
C GLN A 40 -9.94 -30.79 1.65
N GLU A 41 -9.16 -31.52 2.46
CA GLU A 41 -9.61 -32.71 3.16
C GLU A 41 -10.77 -32.40 4.13
N ALA A 42 -10.68 -31.29 4.89
CA ALA A 42 -11.75 -30.86 5.77
C ALA A 42 -13.03 -30.53 4.98
N ILE A 43 -12.91 -29.76 3.89
CA ILE A 43 -14.04 -29.35 3.04
C ILE A 43 -14.69 -30.56 2.33
N ARG A 44 -13.90 -31.61 2.02
CA ARG A 44 -14.44 -32.86 1.46
C ARG A 44 -15.34 -33.61 2.48
N ILE A 45 -15.03 -33.52 3.77
CA ILE A 45 -15.85 -34.09 4.85
C ILE A 45 -17.07 -33.23 5.09
N ASP A 46 -16.96 -31.92 5.05
CA ASP A 46 -18.05 -30.97 5.17
C ASP A 46 -17.86 -29.79 4.20
N PRO A 47 -18.60 -29.78 3.09
CA PRO A 47 -18.52 -28.72 2.09
C PRO A 47 -18.85 -27.31 2.62
N CYS A 48 -19.58 -27.23 3.75
CA CYS A 48 -19.92 -25.98 4.43
C CYS A 48 -19.12 -25.74 5.73
N PHE A 49 -17.94 -26.36 5.83
CA PHE A 49 -17.04 -26.06 6.95
C PHE A 49 -16.41 -24.65 6.75
N THR A 50 -17.07 -23.65 7.28
CA THR A 50 -16.85 -22.23 7.04
C THR A 50 -15.42 -21.80 7.37
N GLU A 51 -14.86 -22.22 8.53
CA GLU A 51 -13.48 -21.92 8.90
C GLU A 51 -12.48 -22.56 7.93
N GLY A 52 -12.75 -23.76 7.47
CA GLY A 52 -11.93 -24.46 6.48
C GLY A 52 -11.91 -23.73 5.15
N LEU A 53 -13.09 -23.30 4.67
CA LEU A 53 -13.21 -22.49 3.44
C LEU A 53 -12.46 -21.17 3.56
N ASN A 54 -12.67 -20.44 4.66
CA ASN A 54 -11.99 -19.17 4.91
C ASN A 54 -10.47 -19.33 4.95
N ASN A 55 -9.96 -20.36 5.64
CA ASN A 55 -8.52 -20.60 5.78
C ASN A 55 -7.90 -21.11 4.47
N LEU A 56 -8.65 -21.84 3.66
CA LEU A 56 -8.26 -22.21 2.30
C LEU A 56 -8.11 -20.96 1.42
N GLY A 57 -9.08 -20.03 1.48
CA GLY A 57 -8.97 -18.72 0.83
C GLY A 57 -7.74 -17.95 1.28
N THR A 58 -7.48 -17.95 2.59
CA THR A 58 -6.28 -17.26 3.16
C THR A 58 -4.98 -17.91 2.67
N ALA A 59 -4.90 -19.22 2.52
CA ALA A 59 -3.73 -19.90 1.98
C ALA A 59 -3.48 -19.51 0.51
N TYR A 60 -4.52 -19.40 -0.31
CA TYR A 60 -4.41 -18.88 -1.67
C TYR A 60 -4.03 -17.41 -1.71
N TYR A 61 -4.59 -16.59 -0.82
CA TYR A 61 -4.20 -15.17 -0.69
C TYR A 61 -2.71 -15.01 -0.40
N LYS A 62 -2.14 -15.85 0.49
CA LYS A 62 -0.71 -15.85 0.82
C LYS A 62 0.21 -16.30 -0.33
N GLN A 63 -0.35 -16.91 -1.37
CA GLN A 63 0.33 -17.24 -2.62
C GLN A 63 0.06 -16.21 -3.73
N ASP A 64 -0.50 -15.03 -3.41
CA ASP A 64 -0.92 -14.00 -4.35
C ASP A 64 -1.99 -14.45 -5.37
N LYS A 65 -2.65 -15.59 -5.11
CA LYS A 65 -3.73 -16.14 -5.93
C LYS A 65 -5.07 -15.56 -5.51
N TYR A 66 -5.20 -14.24 -5.62
CA TYR A 66 -6.33 -13.48 -5.07
C TYR A 66 -7.69 -13.89 -5.63
N SER A 67 -7.80 -14.18 -6.92
CA SER A 67 -9.07 -14.64 -7.53
C SER A 67 -9.53 -15.99 -6.97
N GLN A 68 -8.59 -16.89 -6.65
CA GLN A 68 -8.92 -18.16 -6.01
C GLN A 68 -9.33 -17.94 -4.55
N ALA A 69 -8.66 -17.05 -3.84
CA ALA A 69 -9.02 -16.66 -2.48
C ALA A 69 -10.45 -16.11 -2.42
N LEU A 70 -10.82 -15.21 -3.33
CA LEU A 70 -12.16 -14.63 -3.42
C LEU A 70 -13.24 -15.71 -3.51
N LYS A 71 -13.03 -16.74 -4.34
CA LYS A 71 -13.97 -17.86 -4.48
C LYS A 71 -14.25 -18.52 -3.13
N TYR A 72 -13.21 -18.89 -2.39
CA TYR A 72 -13.36 -19.61 -1.14
C TYR A 72 -13.93 -18.74 -0.01
N TYR A 73 -13.62 -17.45 0.02
CA TYR A 73 -14.28 -16.52 0.93
C TYR A 73 -15.75 -16.36 0.59
N GLN A 74 -16.11 -16.32 -0.71
CA GLN A 74 -17.52 -16.29 -1.15
C GLN A 74 -18.25 -17.57 -0.73
N ASP A 75 -17.63 -18.74 -0.91
CA ASP A 75 -18.22 -20.03 -0.49
C ASP A 75 -18.43 -20.05 1.04
N ALA A 76 -17.47 -19.53 1.83
CA ALA A 76 -17.62 -19.40 3.28
C ALA A 76 -18.80 -18.52 3.67
N ILE A 77 -18.98 -17.38 3.01
CA ILE A 77 -20.08 -16.42 3.24
C ILE A 77 -21.43 -17.02 2.83
N GLN A 78 -21.47 -17.84 1.78
CA GLN A 78 -22.69 -18.54 1.38
C GLN A 78 -23.11 -19.58 2.42
N CYS A 79 -22.16 -20.26 3.04
CA CYS A 79 -22.42 -21.24 4.10
C CYS A 79 -22.82 -20.58 5.42
N ASP A 80 -22.18 -19.46 5.76
CA ASP A 80 -22.51 -18.66 6.95
C ASP A 80 -22.45 -17.17 6.62
N PRO A 81 -23.61 -16.54 6.36
CA PRO A 81 -23.69 -15.10 6.04
C PRO A 81 -23.30 -14.15 7.17
N ASP A 82 -23.09 -14.65 8.38
CA ASP A 82 -22.67 -13.86 9.54
C ASP A 82 -21.21 -14.13 9.94
N PHE A 83 -20.47 -14.91 9.14
CA PHE A 83 -19.07 -15.18 9.38
C PHE A 83 -18.19 -14.00 8.96
N MET A 84 -18.11 -12.98 9.81
CA MET A 84 -17.37 -11.73 9.55
C MET A 84 -15.90 -11.89 9.14
N PRO A 85 -15.13 -12.91 9.60
CA PRO A 85 -13.76 -13.12 9.12
C PRO A 85 -13.64 -13.31 7.61
N ALA A 86 -14.60 -13.98 6.95
CA ALA A 86 -14.56 -14.15 5.51
C ALA A 86 -14.82 -12.84 4.75
N PHE A 87 -15.69 -11.96 5.24
CA PHE A 87 -15.88 -10.63 4.67
C PHE A 87 -14.59 -9.80 4.79
N TYR A 88 -13.92 -9.81 5.95
CA TYR A 88 -12.67 -9.08 6.14
C TYR A 88 -11.56 -9.59 5.20
N ASN A 89 -11.40 -10.90 5.11
CA ASN A 89 -10.39 -11.49 4.23
C ASN A 89 -10.73 -11.25 2.74
N ARG A 90 -12.01 -11.25 2.36
CA ARG A 90 -12.46 -10.92 1.01
C ARG A 90 -12.23 -9.45 0.68
N ALA A 91 -12.46 -8.54 1.62
CA ALA A 91 -12.15 -7.13 1.46
C ALA A 91 -10.64 -6.91 1.20
N ASN A 92 -9.76 -7.62 1.91
CA ASN A 92 -8.32 -7.55 1.67
C ASN A 92 -7.95 -8.12 0.28
N ALA A 93 -8.61 -9.19 -0.18
CA ALA A 93 -8.39 -9.74 -1.52
C ALA A 93 -8.87 -8.77 -2.62
N TYR A 94 -10.01 -8.12 -2.43
CA TYR A 94 -10.48 -7.05 -3.32
C TYR A 94 -9.53 -5.86 -3.34
N TYR A 95 -8.99 -5.46 -2.18
CA TYR A 95 -7.98 -4.40 -2.11
C TYR A 95 -6.72 -4.76 -2.92
N ALA A 96 -6.22 -5.99 -2.80
CA ALA A 96 -5.07 -6.46 -3.56
C ALA A 96 -5.33 -6.48 -5.08
N LEU A 97 -6.55 -6.79 -5.50
CA LEU A 97 -7.01 -6.74 -6.89
C LEU A 97 -7.39 -5.33 -7.37
N LYS A 98 -7.25 -4.31 -6.53
CA LYS A 98 -7.65 -2.92 -6.77
C LYS A 98 -9.18 -2.75 -6.99
N GLU A 99 -9.98 -3.71 -6.55
CA GLU A 99 -11.44 -3.66 -6.58
C GLU A 99 -11.97 -2.93 -5.34
N TYR A 100 -11.60 -1.66 -5.19
CA TYR A 100 -11.77 -0.87 -3.97
C TYR A 100 -13.22 -0.72 -3.52
N PHE A 101 -14.18 -0.60 -4.43
CA PHE A 101 -15.60 -0.49 -4.08
C PHE A 101 -16.15 -1.80 -3.49
N ASN A 102 -15.71 -2.96 -4.02
CA ASN A 102 -16.08 -4.25 -3.47
C ASN A 102 -15.48 -4.44 -2.05
N ALA A 103 -14.24 -3.98 -1.84
CA ALA A 103 -13.63 -3.97 -0.52
C ALA A 103 -14.43 -3.11 0.47
N LEU A 104 -14.87 -1.89 0.08
CA LEU A 104 -15.68 -1.02 0.93
C LEU A 104 -17.02 -1.66 1.31
N ASN A 105 -17.70 -2.33 0.37
CA ASN A 105 -18.97 -3.01 0.65
C ASN A 105 -18.83 -4.08 1.73
N ASP A 106 -17.77 -4.88 1.68
CA ASP A 106 -17.50 -5.89 2.71
C ASP A 106 -17.18 -5.25 4.06
N LEU A 107 -16.37 -4.17 4.07
CA LEU A 107 -16.08 -3.43 5.29
C LEU A 107 -17.32 -2.76 5.89
N ASP A 108 -18.27 -2.28 5.07
CA ASP A 108 -19.56 -1.76 5.52
C ASP A 108 -20.38 -2.83 6.24
N ARG A 109 -20.42 -4.05 5.70
CA ARG A 109 -21.11 -5.18 6.33
C ARG A 109 -20.53 -5.49 7.70
N ILE A 110 -19.20 -5.52 7.83
CA ILE A 110 -18.54 -5.79 9.11
C ILE A 110 -18.80 -4.65 10.09
N GLN A 111 -18.67 -3.40 9.65
CA GLN A 111 -18.89 -2.22 10.49
C GLN A 111 -20.32 -2.15 11.05
N ALA A 112 -21.32 -2.53 10.24
CA ALA A 112 -22.72 -2.60 10.70
C ALA A 112 -22.93 -3.64 11.81
N ALA A 113 -22.23 -4.79 11.72
CA ALA A 113 -22.31 -5.86 12.71
C ALA A 113 -21.42 -5.61 13.95
N ARG A 114 -20.25 -5.00 13.76
CA ARG A 114 -19.20 -4.78 14.78
C ARG A 114 -18.57 -3.39 14.63
N PRO A 115 -19.22 -2.33 15.12
CA PRO A 115 -18.78 -0.95 14.91
C PRO A 115 -17.48 -0.57 15.64
N ASP A 116 -17.00 -1.39 16.57
CA ASP A 116 -15.82 -1.10 17.39
C ASP A 116 -14.58 -1.91 16.98
N THR A 117 -14.48 -2.29 15.72
CA THR A 117 -13.36 -3.08 15.20
C THR A 117 -12.33 -2.16 14.53
N ALA A 118 -11.25 -1.82 15.25
CA ALA A 118 -10.21 -0.87 14.80
C ALA A 118 -9.63 -1.22 13.43
N ILE A 119 -9.32 -2.51 13.19
CA ILE A 119 -8.71 -2.97 11.94
C ILE A 119 -9.61 -2.77 10.71
N VAL A 120 -10.93 -2.75 10.88
CA VAL A 120 -11.90 -2.48 9.79
C VAL A 120 -11.80 -1.02 9.36
N TYR A 121 -11.72 -0.09 10.30
CA TYR A 121 -11.51 1.33 10.01
C TYR A 121 -10.13 1.57 9.40
N PHE A 122 -9.10 0.89 9.88
CA PHE A 122 -7.77 0.98 9.30
C PHE A 122 -7.76 0.53 7.82
N THR A 123 -8.32 -0.64 7.52
CA THR A 123 -8.42 -1.15 6.13
C THR A 123 -9.27 -0.20 5.27
N ARG A 124 -10.36 0.36 5.81
CA ARG A 124 -11.13 1.41 5.12
C ARG A 124 -10.27 2.62 4.79
N GLY A 125 -9.45 3.08 5.73
CA GLY A 125 -8.51 4.17 5.53
C GLY A 125 -7.52 3.88 4.38
N LEU A 126 -6.98 2.66 4.33
CA LEU A 126 -6.11 2.23 3.23
C LEU A 126 -6.83 2.26 1.87
N VAL A 127 -8.06 1.74 1.80
CA VAL A 127 -8.89 1.76 0.58
C VAL A 127 -9.18 3.20 0.15
N GLN A 128 -9.59 4.07 1.08
CA GLN A 128 -9.88 5.48 0.77
C GLN A 128 -8.62 6.24 0.32
N THR A 129 -7.45 5.90 0.87
CA THR A 129 -6.17 6.46 0.42
C THR A 129 -5.88 6.08 -1.04
N LYS A 130 -6.13 4.82 -1.43
CA LYS A 130 -5.98 4.38 -2.82
C LYS A 130 -6.97 5.05 -3.77
N LEU A 131 -8.18 5.33 -3.30
CA LEU A 131 -9.21 6.10 -4.02
C LEU A 131 -8.93 7.61 -3.99
N ARG A 132 -7.87 8.07 -3.31
CA ARG A 132 -7.48 9.47 -3.09
C ARG A 132 -8.55 10.31 -2.34
N ASN A 133 -9.44 9.66 -1.63
CA ASN A 133 -10.42 10.29 -0.75
C ASN A 133 -9.76 10.59 0.61
N PHE A 134 -8.80 11.52 0.63
CA PHE A 134 -7.91 11.72 1.78
C PHE A 134 -8.65 12.16 3.05
N ASP A 135 -9.72 12.95 2.96
CA ASP A 135 -10.53 13.32 4.13
C ASP A 135 -11.25 12.11 4.74
N LEU A 136 -11.79 11.21 3.90
CA LEU A 136 -12.41 9.96 4.36
C LEU A 136 -11.36 9.00 4.93
N ALA A 137 -10.18 8.93 4.32
CA ALA A 137 -9.07 8.13 4.83
C ALA A 137 -8.61 8.63 6.21
N LYS A 138 -8.44 9.96 6.38
CA LYS A 138 -8.10 10.60 7.66
C LYS A 138 -9.10 10.23 8.74
N ALA A 139 -10.41 10.44 8.50
CA ALA A 139 -11.46 10.10 9.44
C ALA A 139 -11.45 8.61 9.84
N ALA A 140 -11.20 7.72 8.87
CA ALA A 140 -11.09 6.29 9.12
C ALA A 140 -9.88 5.92 9.99
N PHE A 141 -8.69 6.48 9.71
CA PHE A 141 -7.49 6.25 10.52
C PHE A 141 -7.61 6.87 11.92
N GLU A 142 -8.21 8.06 12.06
CA GLU A 142 -8.50 8.67 13.35
C GLU A 142 -9.42 7.77 14.20
N LYS A 143 -10.46 7.18 13.58
CA LYS A 143 -11.35 6.23 14.27
C LYS A 143 -10.60 4.95 14.65
N ALA A 144 -9.77 4.40 13.76
CA ALA A 144 -8.94 3.21 14.06
C ALA A 144 -8.02 3.48 15.27
N TYR A 145 -7.30 4.59 15.28
CA TYR A 145 -6.43 4.99 16.37
C TYR A 145 -7.22 5.28 17.67
N GLY A 146 -8.41 5.84 17.57
CA GLY A 146 -9.30 6.07 18.73
C GLY A 146 -9.78 4.78 19.38
N LEU A 147 -9.91 3.68 18.61
CA LEU A 147 -10.29 2.36 19.11
C LEU A 147 -9.09 1.55 19.63
N ASP A 148 -7.93 1.72 19.03
CA ASP A 148 -6.66 1.10 19.47
C ASP A 148 -5.52 2.11 19.31
N SER A 149 -5.17 2.78 20.40
CA SER A 149 -4.12 3.78 20.44
C SER A 149 -2.70 3.21 20.59
N THR A 150 -2.55 1.89 20.61
CA THR A 150 -1.25 1.22 20.77
C THR A 150 -0.62 0.81 19.44
N ASN A 151 -1.39 0.80 18.37
CA ASN A 151 -0.91 0.41 17.04
C ASN A 151 -0.22 1.60 16.33
N VAL A 152 1.09 1.50 16.17
CA VAL A 152 1.93 2.53 15.53
C VAL A 152 1.56 2.74 14.06
N GLU A 153 1.15 1.68 13.36
CA GLU A 153 0.81 1.73 11.94
C GLU A 153 -0.37 2.66 11.65
N PHE A 154 -1.34 2.75 12.58
CA PHE A 154 -2.48 3.67 12.45
C PHE A 154 -2.03 5.13 12.44
N LEU A 155 -1.10 5.51 13.30
CA LEU A 155 -0.53 6.85 13.35
C LEU A 155 0.32 7.17 12.11
N VAL A 156 1.11 6.22 11.65
CA VAL A 156 1.96 6.41 10.46
C VAL A 156 1.09 6.65 9.22
N ASN A 157 0.04 5.86 9.03
CA ASN A 157 -0.87 6.03 7.89
C ASN A 157 -1.72 7.32 8.03
N LEU A 158 -2.12 7.69 9.24
CA LEU A 158 -2.79 8.97 9.51
C LEU A 158 -1.87 10.15 9.13
N ALA A 159 -0.62 10.12 9.55
CA ALA A 159 0.36 11.14 9.24
C ALA A 159 0.65 11.22 7.73
N ASN A 160 0.71 10.07 7.05
CA ASN A 160 0.88 10.02 5.60
C ASN A 160 -0.31 10.68 4.86
N VAL A 161 -1.53 10.44 5.30
CA VAL A 161 -2.72 11.11 4.74
C VAL A 161 -2.70 12.61 5.04
N LYS A 162 -2.30 13.02 6.26
CA LYS A 162 -2.13 14.45 6.60
C LYS A 162 -1.08 15.12 5.71
N TYR A 163 0.01 14.42 5.35
CA TYR A 163 0.98 14.91 4.39
C TYR A 163 0.32 15.21 3.03
N TYR A 164 -0.52 14.31 2.49
CA TYR A 164 -1.26 14.57 1.24
C TYR A 164 -2.26 15.72 1.35
N LEU A 165 -2.85 15.91 2.54
CA LEU A 165 -3.72 17.05 2.84
C LEU A 165 -2.94 18.36 3.10
N LYS A 166 -1.59 18.33 3.03
CA LYS A 166 -0.69 19.45 3.34
C LYS A 166 -0.77 19.92 4.80
N ASP A 167 -1.34 19.10 5.71
CA ASP A 167 -1.31 19.31 7.16
C ASP A 167 0.01 18.77 7.73
N TYR A 168 1.10 19.47 7.45
CA TYR A 168 2.45 19.04 7.82
C TYR A 168 2.68 19.03 9.34
N ASP A 169 2.12 20.00 10.05
CA ASP A 169 2.25 20.07 11.52
C ASP A 169 1.48 18.94 12.19
N GLY A 170 0.27 18.65 11.72
CA GLY A 170 -0.51 17.50 12.17
C GLY A 170 0.19 16.16 11.87
N ALA A 171 0.85 16.04 10.72
CA ALA A 171 1.65 14.85 10.39
C ALA A 171 2.84 14.69 11.34
N LYS A 172 3.65 15.76 11.56
CA LYS A 172 4.77 15.76 12.53
C LYS A 172 4.31 15.39 13.94
N TYR A 173 3.16 15.92 14.38
CA TYR A 173 2.59 15.63 15.70
C TYR A 173 2.26 14.14 15.88
N ASP A 174 1.59 13.54 14.90
CA ASP A 174 1.23 12.11 14.97
C ASP A 174 2.48 11.20 14.84
N LEU A 175 3.43 11.56 13.99
CA LEU A 175 4.72 10.85 13.91
C LEU A 175 5.53 10.95 15.21
N GLY A 176 5.44 12.08 15.91
CA GLY A 176 6.03 12.25 17.24
C GLY A 176 5.40 11.32 18.30
N LYS A 177 4.10 11.00 18.18
CA LYS A 177 3.46 9.96 19.00
C LYS A 177 3.89 8.56 18.57
N ALA A 178 3.96 8.30 17.25
CA ALA A 178 4.39 7.03 16.70
C ALA A 178 5.81 6.66 17.18
N ILE A 179 6.75 7.61 17.21
CA ILE A 179 8.10 7.42 17.75
C ILE A 179 8.09 6.96 19.21
N LYS A 180 7.15 7.47 20.01
CA LYS A 180 7.03 7.09 21.44
C LYS A 180 6.46 5.70 21.60
N LEU A 181 5.66 5.20 20.67
CA LEU A 181 5.11 3.85 20.66
C LEU A 181 6.16 2.83 20.17
N ASP A 182 6.75 3.11 19.01
CA ASP A 182 7.78 2.28 18.42
C ASP A 182 8.74 3.11 17.56
N SER A 183 9.93 3.39 18.10
CA SER A 183 10.96 4.13 17.37
C SER A 183 11.71 3.28 16.32
N SER A 184 11.39 1.99 16.19
CA SER A 184 12.00 1.09 15.21
C SER A 184 11.15 0.94 13.92
N GLU A 185 9.96 1.57 13.83
CA GLU A 185 9.13 1.58 12.63
C GLU A 185 9.70 2.53 11.56
N PRO A 186 10.25 2.01 10.44
CA PRO A 186 11.00 2.82 9.47
C PRO A 186 10.11 3.81 8.71
N ASN A 187 8.82 3.51 8.50
CA ASN A 187 7.90 4.39 7.79
C ASN A 187 7.67 5.73 8.51
N ILE A 188 7.88 5.79 9.84
CA ILE A 188 7.86 7.05 10.60
C ILE A 188 8.87 8.04 9.99
N TYR A 189 10.11 7.60 9.84
CA TYR A 189 11.20 8.44 9.38
C TYR A 189 11.11 8.74 7.89
N ASN A 190 10.61 7.79 7.10
CA ASN A 190 10.31 8.04 5.69
C ASN A 190 9.24 9.14 5.53
N THR A 191 8.14 9.09 6.30
CA THR A 191 7.10 10.12 6.22
C THR A 191 7.59 11.47 6.75
N LEU A 192 8.42 11.50 7.82
CA LEU A 192 9.09 12.73 8.27
C LEU A 192 9.97 13.34 7.16
N SER A 193 10.69 12.51 6.41
CA SER A 193 11.48 12.97 5.27
C SER A 193 10.63 13.62 4.18
N LEU A 194 9.48 13.01 3.84
CA LEU A 194 8.53 13.58 2.87
C LEU A 194 7.98 14.94 3.33
N VAL A 195 7.62 15.05 4.61
CA VAL A 195 7.16 16.30 5.22
C VAL A 195 8.27 17.38 5.17
N ALA A 196 9.51 17.01 5.54
CA ALA A 196 10.63 17.93 5.52
C ALA A 196 10.95 18.44 4.09
N ILE A 197 10.89 17.57 3.07
CA ILE A 197 11.02 17.98 1.66
C ILE A 197 9.92 18.97 1.25
N ALA A 198 8.69 18.73 1.65
CA ALA A 198 7.57 19.61 1.33
C ALA A 198 7.72 21.00 1.99
N GLN A 199 8.45 21.08 3.10
CA GLN A 199 8.78 22.32 3.81
C GLN A 199 10.15 22.92 3.40
N ASN A 200 10.83 22.38 2.38
CA ASN A 200 12.18 22.76 1.93
C ASN A 200 13.28 22.54 2.96
N GLU A 201 13.06 21.71 3.97
CA GLU A 201 14.03 21.34 5.02
C GLU A 201 14.91 20.17 4.54
N THR A 202 15.70 20.39 3.48
CA THR A 202 16.39 19.30 2.75
C THR A 202 17.44 18.55 3.59
N ALA A 203 18.09 19.21 4.55
CA ALA A 203 19.04 18.56 5.46
C ALA A 203 18.32 17.63 6.42
N GLU A 204 17.19 18.04 6.99
CA GLU A 204 16.34 17.23 7.85
C GLU A 204 15.77 16.04 7.07
N ALA A 205 15.27 16.28 5.85
CA ALA A 205 14.78 15.23 4.99
C ALA A 205 15.81 14.13 4.76
N LEU A 206 17.08 14.51 4.50
CA LEU A 206 18.17 13.55 4.32
C LEU A 206 18.47 12.79 5.62
N ALA A 207 18.46 13.44 6.76
CA ALA A 207 18.68 12.79 8.06
C ALA A 207 17.59 11.75 8.33
N GLN A 208 16.34 12.11 8.10
CA GLN A 208 15.20 11.22 8.36
C GLN A 208 15.16 10.02 7.40
N VAL A 209 15.35 10.21 6.09
CA VAL A 209 15.36 9.07 5.16
C VAL A 209 16.56 8.14 5.37
N ASN A 210 17.71 8.67 5.79
CA ASN A 210 18.85 7.84 6.18
C ASN A 210 18.52 6.97 7.39
N LYS A 211 17.76 7.50 8.37
CA LYS A 211 17.29 6.71 9.51
C LYS A 211 16.31 5.61 9.09
N ALA A 212 15.39 5.92 8.17
CA ALA A 212 14.50 4.90 7.58
C ALA A 212 15.32 3.77 6.93
N LEU A 213 16.34 4.10 6.13
CA LEU A 213 17.22 3.14 5.47
C LEU A 213 18.15 2.37 6.43
N GLN A 214 18.52 2.94 7.58
CA GLN A 214 19.22 2.19 8.62
C GLN A 214 18.35 1.07 9.21
N LEU A 215 17.04 1.31 9.34
CA LEU A 215 16.07 0.34 9.86
C LEU A 215 15.63 -0.66 8.78
N ALA A 216 15.51 -0.24 7.54
CA ALA A 216 15.12 -1.07 6.38
C ALA A 216 16.01 -0.79 5.16
N PRO A 217 17.22 -1.38 5.09
CA PRO A 217 18.24 -1.02 4.09
C PRO A 217 17.86 -1.35 2.63
N SER A 218 16.96 -2.31 2.43
CA SER A 218 16.58 -2.81 1.09
C SER A 218 15.21 -2.29 0.63
N GLU A 219 14.63 -1.30 1.33
CA GLU A 219 13.31 -0.80 0.98
C GLU A 219 13.39 0.15 -0.24
N PRO A 220 12.83 -0.25 -1.41
CA PRO A 220 13.00 0.49 -2.65
C PRO A 220 12.40 1.90 -2.61
N TYR A 221 11.28 2.08 -1.89
CA TYR A 221 10.66 3.40 -1.76
C TYR A 221 11.52 4.36 -0.95
N PHE A 222 12.23 3.89 0.07
CA PHE A 222 13.13 4.75 0.85
C PHE A 222 14.37 5.15 0.08
N MET A 223 14.95 4.21 -0.71
CA MET A 223 16.05 4.53 -1.64
C MET A 223 15.61 5.58 -2.64
N ASN A 224 14.45 5.39 -3.28
CA ASN A 224 13.90 6.36 -4.21
C ASN A 224 13.66 7.74 -3.56
N ASN A 225 13.15 7.79 -2.32
CA ASN A 225 12.90 9.04 -1.61
C ASN A 225 14.22 9.73 -1.27
N ARG A 226 15.27 8.99 -0.87
CA ARG A 226 16.61 9.57 -0.68
C ARG A 226 17.20 10.08 -2.00
N GLY A 227 17.02 9.33 -3.09
CA GLY A 227 17.38 9.79 -4.43
C GLY A 227 16.71 11.11 -4.78
N TYR A 228 15.43 11.28 -4.45
CA TYR A 228 14.74 12.56 -4.66
C TYR A 228 15.31 13.70 -3.78
N VAL A 229 15.64 13.42 -2.51
CA VAL A 229 16.33 14.41 -1.67
C VAL A 229 17.65 14.84 -2.30
N TYR A 230 18.43 13.91 -2.84
CA TYR A 230 19.69 14.23 -3.54
C TYR A 230 19.45 15.04 -4.81
N LEU A 231 18.40 14.78 -5.60
CA LEU A 231 18.04 15.63 -6.75
C LEU A 231 17.78 17.08 -6.31
N VAL A 232 17.00 17.27 -5.24
CA VAL A 232 16.70 18.60 -4.70
C VAL A 232 17.99 19.31 -4.22
N GLN A 233 18.98 18.56 -3.71
CA GLN A 233 20.29 19.07 -3.31
C GLN A 233 21.29 19.20 -4.47
N ASN A 234 20.89 18.93 -5.72
CA ASN A 234 21.74 18.89 -6.91
C ASN A 234 22.94 17.90 -6.82
N ARG A 235 22.77 16.82 -6.04
CA ARG A 235 23.74 15.73 -5.86
C ARG A 235 23.39 14.60 -6.82
N LEU A 236 23.68 14.79 -8.10
CA LEU A 236 23.14 13.97 -9.18
C LEU A 236 23.66 12.54 -9.18
N GLU A 237 24.91 12.32 -8.83
CA GLU A 237 25.52 10.97 -8.86
C GLU A 237 24.95 10.07 -7.74
N GLU A 238 24.77 10.64 -6.55
CA GLU A 238 24.11 9.91 -5.45
C GLU A 238 22.63 9.69 -5.73
N ALA A 239 21.98 10.66 -6.36
CA ALA A 239 20.56 10.55 -6.72
C ALA A 239 20.32 9.38 -7.67
N VAL A 240 21.07 9.32 -8.78
CA VAL A 240 20.86 8.27 -9.78
C VAL A 240 21.22 6.89 -9.23
N ALA A 241 22.24 6.78 -8.37
CA ALA A 241 22.61 5.52 -7.74
C ALA A 241 21.46 4.95 -6.87
N ASP A 242 20.84 5.79 -6.03
CA ASP A 242 19.72 5.36 -5.19
C ASP A 242 18.46 5.04 -6.00
N ILE A 243 18.15 5.83 -7.03
CA ILE A 243 17.01 5.61 -7.91
C ILE A 243 17.19 4.30 -8.69
N ASP A 244 18.40 4.01 -9.20
CA ASP A 244 18.68 2.79 -9.93
C ASP A 244 18.64 1.56 -9.02
N ASN A 245 19.13 1.68 -7.79
CA ASN A 245 18.99 0.62 -6.78
C ASN A 245 17.51 0.36 -6.47
N SER A 246 16.69 1.41 -6.32
CA SER A 246 15.24 1.27 -6.14
C SER A 246 14.59 0.50 -7.29
N LEU A 247 14.89 0.87 -8.54
CA LEU A 247 14.38 0.19 -9.74
C LEU A 247 14.92 -1.24 -9.90
N GLY A 248 16.12 -1.51 -9.41
CA GLY A 248 16.70 -2.85 -9.38
C GLY A 248 15.94 -3.80 -8.44
N VAL A 249 15.40 -3.27 -7.33
CA VAL A 249 14.59 -4.04 -6.37
C VAL A 249 13.12 -4.10 -6.80
N ASP A 250 12.55 -2.96 -7.18
CA ASP A 250 11.16 -2.85 -7.66
C ASP A 250 11.08 -2.16 -9.02
N PRO A 251 11.08 -2.90 -10.13
CA PRO A 251 10.93 -2.36 -11.48
C PRO A 251 9.57 -1.71 -11.75
N THR A 252 8.61 -1.84 -10.83
CA THR A 252 7.26 -1.25 -10.96
C THR A 252 7.10 0.04 -10.19
N ASN A 253 8.16 0.55 -9.57
CA ASN A 253 8.13 1.81 -8.81
C ASN A 253 8.01 3.03 -9.73
N GLY A 254 6.79 3.48 -10.01
CA GLY A 254 6.52 4.66 -10.86
C GLY A 254 7.16 5.95 -10.33
N TRP A 255 7.29 6.12 -9.01
CA TRP A 255 7.97 7.26 -8.40
C TRP A 255 9.47 7.30 -8.76
N ALA A 256 10.10 6.12 -8.87
CA ALA A 256 11.51 6.03 -9.27
C ALA A 256 11.69 6.39 -10.75
N TYR A 257 10.75 6.01 -11.62
CA TYR A 257 10.76 6.47 -13.02
C TYR A 257 10.60 7.98 -13.12
N ARG A 258 9.69 8.60 -12.33
CA ARG A 258 9.57 10.07 -12.27
C ARG A 258 10.88 10.69 -11.83
N ASN A 259 11.50 10.23 -10.76
CA ASN A 259 12.74 10.78 -10.23
C ASN A 259 13.90 10.61 -11.21
N LYS A 260 13.99 9.47 -11.89
CA LYS A 260 14.99 9.26 -12.95
C LYS A 260 14.77 10.19 -14.14
N GLY A 261 13.51 10.47 -14.49
CA GLY A 261 13.17 11.47 -15.50
C GLY A 261 13.59 12.89 -15.09
N ILE A 262 13.42 13.26 -13.82
CA ILE A 262 13.92 14.54 -13.28
C ILE A 262 15.45 14.61 -13.37
N TYR A 263 16.15 13.53 -13.02
CA TYR A 263 17.60 13.45 -13.18
C TYR A 263 18.02 13.77 -14.61
N TYR A 264 17.39 13.17 -15.62
CA TYR A 264 17.72 13.45 -17.02
C TYR A 264 17.33 14.86 -17.48
N LEU A 265 16.25 15.44 -16.93
CA LEU A 265 15.97 16.88 -17.14
C LEU A 265 17.11 17.77 -16.63
N MET A 266 17.67 17.44 -15.46
CA MET A 266 18.78 18.19 -14.87
C MET A 266 20.11 17.97 -15.60
N LYS A 267 20.24 16.89 -16.39
CA LYS A 267 21.39 16.58 -17.24
C LYS A 267 21.19 17.08 -18.70
N ASP A 268 20.11 17.80 -18.98
CA ASP A 268 19.72 18.26 -20.32
C ASP A 268 19.52 17.13 -21.34
N ASP A 269 19.33 15.88 -20.88
CA ASP A 269 18.98 14.73 -21.71
C ASP A 269 17.44 14.60 -21.81
N TYR A 270 16.87 15.51 -22.58
CA TYR A 270 15.40 15.65 -22.69
C TYR A 270 14.70 14.42 -23.32
N PRO A 271 15.28 13.71 -24.32
CA PRO A 271 14.66 12.49 -24.83
C PRO A 271 14.50 11.38 -23.78
N ASN A 272 15.52 11.13 -22.95
CA ASN A 272 15.42 10.15 -21.86
C ASN A 272 14.48 10.63 -20.75
N ALA A 273 14.50 11.93 -20.43
CA ALA A 273 13.55 12.52 -19.48
C ALA A 273 12.11 12.30 -19.91
N GLU A 274 11.77 12.61 -21.18
CA GLU A 274 10.44 12.42 -21.74
C GLU A 274 9.99 10.97 -21.63
N ARG A 275 10.82 10.03 -22.08
CA ARG A 275 10.49 8.60 -22.06
C ARG A 275 10.15 8.11 -20.64
N LEU A 276 10.97 8.46 -19.65
CA LEU A 276 10.81 7.98 -18.28
C LEU A 276 9.65 8.66 -17.55
N LEU A 277 9.43 9.95 -17.79
CA LEU A 277 8.30 10.69 -17.22
C LEU A 277 6.96 10.26 -17.84
N ALA A 278 6.95 9.96 -19.15
CA ALA A 278 5.78 9.36 -19.79
C ALA A 278 5.46 7.99 -19.20
N GLN A 279 6.48 7.15 -19.01
CA GLN A 279 6.32 5.85 -18.36
C GLN A 279 5.79 5.99 -16.92
N ALA A 280 6.31 6.91 -16.12
CA ALA A 280 5.81 7.17 -14.77
C ALA A 280 4.34 7.60 -14.79
N ASN A 281 3.97 8.49 -15.71
CA ASN A 281 2.59 8.97 -15.87
C ASN A 281 1.62 7.86 -16.36
N GLU A 282 2.08 6.96 -17.21
CA GLU A 282 1.29 5.79 -17.64
C GLU A 282 1.05 4.81 -16.48
N MET A 283 2.05 4.59 -15.63
CA MET A 283 1.93 3.73 -14.45
C MET A 283 0.96 4.29 -13.41
N ASP A 284 1.06 5.59 -13.13
CA ASP A 284 0.17 6.30 -12.21
C ASP A 284 0.18 7.81 -12.52
N PRO A 285 -0.88 8.36 -13.12
CA PRO A 285 -0.97 9.78 -13.43
C PRO A 285 -1.09 10.69 -12.20
N PHE A 286 -1.25 10.11 -11.02
CA PHE A 286 -1.35 10.83 -9.76
C PHE A 286 -0.01 10.91 -8.98
N ILE A 287 1.08 10.45 -9.55
CA ILE A 287 2.41 10.69 -8.98
C ILE A 287 2.64 12.20 -8.89
N ASP A 288 2.95 12.68 -7.69
CA ASP A 288 3.14 14.11 -7.41
C ASP A 288 4.05 14.79 -8.45
N LYS A 289 3.58 15.89 -9.03
CA LYS A 289 4.29 16.70 -10.04
C LYS A 289 4.70 15.96 -11.32
N VAL A 290 4.20 14.75 -11.60
CA VAL A 290 4.57 14.01 -12.82
C VAL A 290 4.18 14.81 -14.07
N HIS A 291 3.01 15.43 -14.07
CA HIS A 291 2.54 16.25 -15.19
C HIS A 291 3.43 17.48 -15.41
N PHE A 292 3.84 18.15 -14.33
CA PHE A 292 4.77 19.29 -14.46
C PHE A 292 6.08 18.86 -15.12
N TYR A 293 6.74 17.83 -14.61
CA TYR A 293 8.03 17.40 -15.15
C TYR A 293 7.90 16.83 -16.56
N LEU A 294 6.84 16.10 -16.88
CA LEU A 294 6.58 15.62 -18.25
C LEU A 294 6.33 16.79 -19.21
N GLY A 295 5.57 17.79 -18.78
CA GLY A 295 5.39 19.02 -19.52
C GLY A 295 6.72 19.74 -19.79
N MET A 296 7.60 19.82 -18.81
CA MET A 296 8.94 20.37 -18.97
C MET A 296 9.81 19.57 -19.96
N ALA A 297 9.74 18.23 -19.91
CA ALA A 297 10.45 17.39 -20.87
C ALA A 297 9.95 17.60 -22.31
N TYR A 298 8.63 17.67 -22.52
CA TYR A 298 8.04 17.98 -23.84
C TYR A 298 8.44 19.38 -24.31
N TYR A 299 8.38 20.37 -23.43
CA TYR A 299 8.78 21.75 -23.77
C TYR A 299 10.22 21.82 -24.23
N LYS A 300 11.14 21.22 -23.48
CA LYS A 300 12.57 21.17 -23.81
C LYS A 300 12.87 20.40 -25.09
N ASN A 301 12.05 19.42 -25.43
CA ASN A 301 12.11 18.68 -26.71
C ASN A 301 11.38 19.40 -27.88
N GLY A 302 10.93 20.64 -27.69
CA GLY A 302 10.23 21.42 -28.73
C GLY A 302 8.80 20.97 -29.05
N LYS A 303 8.19 20.14 -28.21
CA LYS A 303 6.83 19.59 -28.35
C LYS A 303 5.81 20.46 -27.60
N GLN A 304 5.68 21.73 -27.99
CA GLN A 304 4.93 22.74 -27.24
C GLN A 304 3.47 22.36 -26.97
N SER A 305 2.75 21.80 -27.95
CA SER A 305 1.34 21.40 -27.77
C SER A 305 1.17 20.31 -26.69
N LEU A 306 2.07 19.31 -26.67
CA LEU A 306 2.07 18.28 -25.65
C LEU A 306 2.44 18.83 -24.26
N ALA A 307 3.42 19.75 -24.24
CA ALA A 307 3.82 20.43 -22.99
C ALA A 307 2.63 21.16 -22.37
N CYS A 308 1.88 21.94 -23.16
CA CYS A 308 0.73 22.70 -22.68
C CYS A 308 -0.40 21.78 -22.18
N GLY A 309 -0.61 20.61 -22.82
CA GLY A 309 -1.53 19.60 -22.31
C GLY A 309 -1.15 19.13 -20.90
N GLN A 310 0.13 18.83 -20.68
CA GLN A 310 0.61 18.39 -19.38
C GLN A 310 0.62 19.51 -18.33
N PHE A 311 0.95 20.73 -18.69
CA PHE A 311 0.89 21.87 -17.77
C PHE A 311 -0.53 22.16 -17.28
N ARG A 312 -1.55 21.98 -18.13
CA ARG A 312 -2.95 22.07 -17.70
C ARG A 312 -3.29 21.03 -16.65
N LEU A 313 -2.89 19.76 -16.85
CA LEU A 313 -3.09 18.70 -15.87
C LEU A 313 -2.35 18.97 -14.56
N SER A 314 -1.14 19.54 -14.63
CA SER A 314 -0.38 19.97 -13.45
C SER A 314 -1.09 21.10 -12.67
N GLU A 315 -1.73 22.02 -13.36
CA GLU A 315 -2.54 23.09 -12.74
C GLU A 315 -3.78 22.51 -12.05
N GLU A 316 -4.50 21.62 -12.73
CA GLU A 316 -5.66 20.91 -12.20
C GLU A 316 -5.28 20.05 -10.96
N ALA A 317 -4.09 19.44 -10.96
CA ALA A 317 -3.56 18.69 -9.83
C ALA A 317 -3.11 19.59 -8.65
N GLY A 318 -2.99 20.91 -8.86
CA GLY A 318 -2.54 21.85 -7.83
C GLY A 318 -1.06 21.70 -7.46
N ASP A 319 -0.20 21.34 -8.43
CA ASP A 319 1.25 21.14 -8.23
C ASP A 319 1.98 22.42 -7.78
N GLY A 320 1.44 23.60 -8.12
CA GLY A 320 1.99 24.90 -7.74
C GLY A 320 3.37 25.22 -8.34
N MET A 321 3.75 24.54 -9.42
CA MET A 321 5.08 24.64 -10.05
C MET A 321 5.11 25.53 -11.29
N LEU A 322 3.94 25.87 -11.87
CA LEU A 322 3.86 26.63 -13.11
C LEU A 322 4.20 28.10 -12.87
N THR A 323 5.11 28.62 -13.70
CA THR A 323 5.43 30.04 -13.74
C THR A 323 4.50 30.79 -14.69
N ALA A 324 4.33 32.09 -14.48
CA ALA A 324 3.55 32.94 -15.36
C ALA A 324 4.02 32.87 -16.84
N ALA A 325 5.30 32.65 -17.07
CA ALA A 325 5.87 32.49 -18.40
C ALA A 325 5.38 31.20 -19.10
N LEU A 326 5.37 30.07 -18.37
CA LEU A 326 4.87 28.78 -18.88
C LEU A 326 3.38 28.83 -19.16
N ILE A 327 2.59 29.47 -18.29
CA ILE A 327 1.15 29.66 -18.49
C ILE A 327 0.91 30.51 -19.75
N LYS A 328 1.60 31.65 -19.90
CA LYS A 328 1.46 32.54 -21.07
C LYS A 328 1.84 31.86 -22.39
N MET A 329 2.83 30.97 -22.36
CA MET A 329 3.27 30.24 -23.55
C MET A 329 2.16 29.30 -24.09
N CYS A 330 1.25 28.87 -23.22
CA CYS A 330 0.18 27.92 -23.54
C CYS A 330 -1.19 28.58 -23.82
N GLN A 331 -1.27 29.91 -23.76
CA GLN A 331 -2.41 30.71 -24.17
C GLN A 331 -2.33 31.07 -25.67
#